data_e43a39507cf6d4c4cca50356ac1aa709
#
_entry.id   e43a39507cf6d4c4cca50356ac1aa709
#
_cell.length_a   1.000
_cell.length_b   1.000
_cell.length_c   1.000
_cell.angle_alpha   90.00
_cell.angle_beta   90.00
_cell.angle_gamma   90.00
#
_symmetry.space_group_name_H-M   'P 1'
#
loop_
_entity.id
_entity.type
_entity.pdbx_description
1 polymer ?
#
loop_
_entity_poly.entity_id
_entity_poly.type
_entity_poly.pdbx_seq_one_letter_code
_entity_poly.pdbx_strand_id
1 'polypeptide(L)'
;TTDTLPTTMNYQPQMAEISAQHTALNKVQAKEMKRIGRSNSYSLKLDAKGINALKTRADVEYVEEDMPRRFLSESTPWGQTFVGATQLSDSQAGNRTICIIDSGYDRSHSDLGGNNVTGTNNSGTGNWFEPGNNNAHGTHVAGTIAAIANNDGVIGVMPNQNANIHVIKVFNESGWGYSSSLVAAVDTCVTNGANVVTMSLGGHYALW
;
A
#
# COMPACT_ATOMS: atom_id res chain seq x y z
N THR A 1 3.21 17.63 28.74
CA THR A 1 2.77 16.24 28.94
C THR A 1 3.16 15.46 27.71
N THR A 2 4.23 14.69 27.85
CA THR A 2 4.77 13.81 26.83
C THR A 2 3.87 12.57 26.76
N ASP A 3 3.06 12.45 25.72
CA ASP A 3 2.39 11.19 25.36
C ASP A 3 3.45 10.24 24.80
N THR A 4 3.96 9.39 25.68
CA THR A 4 4.70 8.21 25.27
C THR A 4 3.69 7.19 24.73
N LEU A 5 3.74 6.94 23.42
CA LEU A 5 3.07 5.79 22.80
C LEU A 5 3.47 4.51 23.57
N PRO A 6 2.52 3.65 23.90
CA PRO A 6 2.83 2.42 24.63
C PRO A 6 3.74 1.54 23.76
N THR A 7 4.93 1.32 24.28
CA THR A 7 5.88 0.32 23.79
C THR A 7 5.14 -1.01 23.63
N THR A 8 5.20 -1.57 22.43
CA THR A 8 4.86 -2.95 22.07
C THR A 8 4.34 -3.82 23.22
N MET A 9 3.02 -3.93 23.33
CA MET A 9 2.43 -5.00 24.12
C MET A 9 2.79 -6.32 23.44
N ASN A 10 3.75 -7.04 24.01
CA ASN A 10 3.96 -8.45 23.74
C ASN A 10 2.77 -9.23 24.31
N TYR A 11 1.63 -9.19 23.62
CA TYR A 11 0.51 -10.05 23.93
C TYR A 11 0.86 -11.46 23.41
N GLN A 12 1.47 -12.25 24.29
CA GLN A 12 1.49 -13.70 24.13
C GLN A 12 0.30 -14.23 24.95
N PRO A 13 -0.80 -14.63 24.30
CA PRO A 13 -1.88 -15.30 25.03
C PRO A 13 -1.27 -16.54 25.67
N GLN A 14 -1.52 -16.74 26.95
CA GLN A 14 -1.01 -17.90 27.68
C GLN A 14 -1.57 -19.17 27.01
N MET A 15 -0.78 -20.23 26.94
CA MET A 15 -1.17 -21.50 26.31
C MET A 15 -2.48 -22.07 26.86
N ALA A 16 -2.80 -21.79 28.12
CA ALA A 16 -4.08 -22.13 28.75
C ALA A 16 -5.30 -21.45 28.11
N GLU A 17 -5.17 -20.17 27.74
CA GLU A 17 -6.24 -19.40 27.10
C GLU A 17 -6.52 -19.90 25.67
N ILE A 18 -5.48 -20.19 24.91
CA ILE A 18 -5.58 -20.80 23.56
C ILE A 18 -6.28 -22.16 23.65
N SER A 19 -5.93 -22.99 24.63
CA SER A 19 -6.54 -24.30 24.84
C SER A 19 -8.02 -24.21 25.20
N ALA A 20 -8.40 -23.23 26.03
CA ALA A 20 -9.80 -22.99 26.38
C ALA A 20 -10.63 -22.53 25.17
N GLN A 21 -10.08 -21.67 24.34
CA GLN A 21 -10.72 -21.21 23.11
C GLN A 21 -10.92 -22.35 22.11
N HIS A 22 -9.90 -23.20 21.88
CA HIS A 22 -10.02 -24.40 21.04
C HIS A 22 -11.08 -25.38 21.56
N THR A 23 -11.13 -25.58 22.88
CA THR A 23 -12.14 -26.46 23.50
C THR A 23 -13.55 -25.91 23.27
N ALA A 24 -13.73 -24.59 23.38
CA ALA A 24 -15.01 -23.92 23.14
C ALA A 24 -15.46 -24.03 21.68
N LEU A 25 -14.54 -23.88 20.73
CA LEU A 25 -14.81 -24.01 19.30
C LEU A 25 -15.13 -25.45 18.89
N ASN A 26 -14.47 -26.45 19.50
CA ASN A 26 -14.78 -27.86 19.27
C ASN A 26 -16.21 -28.23 19.71
N LYS A 27 -16.76 -27.59 20.74
CA LYS A 27 -18.15 -27.83 21.18
C LYS A 27 -19.20 -27.45 20.13
N VAL A 28 -18.88 -26.52 19.22
CA VAL A 28 -19.74 -26.13 18.09
C VAL A 28 -19.39 -26.87 16.80
N GLN A 29 -18.62 -27.96 16.89
CA GLN A 29 -18.18 -28.78 15.76
C GLN A 29 -17.42 -28.00 14.68
N ALA A 30 -16.65 -27.01 15.06
CA ALA A 30 -15.82 -26.24 14.16
C ALA A 30 -14.76 -27.14 13.49
N LYS A 31 -14.62 -26.99 12.18
CA LYS A 31 -13.60 -27.68 11.38
C LYS A 31 -12.62 -26.66 10.81
N GLU A 32 -11.44 -27.15 10.40
CA GLU A 32 -10.41 -26.34 9.73
C GLU A 32 -10.06 -25.07 10.52
N MET A 33 -9.95 -25.19 11.84
CA MET A 33 -9.68 -24.05 12.72
C MET A 33 -8.26 -23.53 12.52
N LYS A 34 -8.15 -22.24 12.20
CA LYS A 34 -6.86 -21.56 12.06
C LYS A 34 -6.92 -20.22 12.79
N ARG A 35 -5.99 -20.01 13.71
CA ARG A 35 -5.84 -18.70 14.36
C ARG A 35 -5.29 -17.68 13.38
N ILE A 36 -5.86 -16.47 13.37
CA ILE A 36 -5.45 -15.40 12.47
C ILE A 36 -4.38 -14.54 13.16
N GLY A 37 -3.13 -14.76 12.77
CA GLY A 37 -2.00 -13.98 13.27
C GLY A 37 -1.87 -13.99 14.79
N ARG A 38 -1.69 -12.81 15.40
CA ARG A 38 -1.61 -12.61 16.85
C ARG A 38 -2.94 -12.17 17.48
N SER A 39 -4.00 -12.04 16.69
CA SER A 39 -5.31 -11.64 17.15
C SER A 39 -6.01 -12.77 17.93
N ASN A 40 -7.10 -12.44 18.63
CA ASN A 40 -8.00 -13.44 19.21
C ASN A 40 -9.05 -13.93 18.22
N SER A 41 -8.78 -13.82 16.92
CA SER A 41 -9.66 -14.21 15.82
C SER A 41 -9.28 -15.57 15.26
N TYR A 42 -10.27 -16.31 14.79
CA TYR A 42 -10.12 -17.62 14.15
C TYR A 42 -10.86 -17.67 12.82
N SER A 43 -10.22 -18.20 11.81
CA SER A 43 -10.90 -18.72 10.62
C SER A 43 -11.26 -20.17 10.86
N LEU A 44 -12.52 -20.52 10.57
CA LEU A 44 -13.04 -21.86 10.84
C LEU A 44 -14.23 -22.19 9.93
N LYS A 45 -14.49 -23.45 9.75
CA LYS A 45 -15.60 -23.95 8.94
C LYS A 45 -16.72 -24.44 9.85
N LEU A 46 -17.91 -23.91 9.67
CA LEU A 46 -19.10 -24.18 10.48
C LEU A 46 -20.31 -24.45 9.60
N ASP A 47 -21.25 -25.22 10.13
CA ASP A 47 -22.61 -25.23 9.62
C ASP A 47 -23.47 -24.07 10.23
N ALA A 48 -24.67 -23.89 9.71
CA ALA A 48 -25.56 -22.82 10.17
C ALA A 48 -25.88 -22.90 11.68
N LYS A 49 -25.91 -24.10 12.24
CA LYS A 49 -26.16 -24.32 13.67
C LYS A 49 -24.95 -23.85 14.51
N GLY A 50 -23.73 -24.17 14.05
CA GLY A 50 -22.50 -23.73 14.68
C GLY A 50 -22.34 -22.21 14.63
N ILE A 51 -22.64 -21.58 13.49
CA ILE A 51 -22.65 -20.11 13.34
C ILE A 51 -23.60 -19.45 14.34
N ASN A 52 -24.84 -19.93 14.44
CA ASN A 52 -25.82 -19.37 15.37
C ASN A 52 -25.41 -19.60 16.81
N ALA A 53 -24.82 -20.73 17.13
CA ALA A 53 -24.31 -20.99 18.48
C ALA A 53 -23.16 -20.07 18.87
N LEU A 54 -22.27 -19.71 17.94
CA LEU A 54 -21.20 -18.74 18.20
C LEU A 54 -21.74 -17.31 18.37
N LYS A 55 -22.69 -16.89 17.53
CA LYS A 55 -23.29 -15.54 17.61
C LYS A 55 -23.99 -15.24 18.92
N THR A 56 -24.42 -16.27 19.64
CA THR A 56 -25.11 -16.12 20.95
C THR A 56 -24.17 -16.18 22.16
N ARG A 57 -22.89 -16.38 21.96
CA ARG A 57 -21.92 -16.48 23.05
C ARG A 57 -21.45 -15.10 23.50
N ALA A 58 -21.38 -14.91 24.80
CA ALA A 58 -20.92 -13.65 25.42
C ALA A 58 -19.43 -13.37 25.23
N ASP A 59 -18.64 -14.41 24.93
CA ASP A 59 -17.18 -14.32 24.71
C ASP A 59 -16.82 -14.21 23.20
N VAL A 60 -17.80 -14.05 22.33
CA VAL A 60 -17.64 -13.84 20.88
C VAL A 60 -18.13 -12.43 20.54
N GLU A 61 -17.23 -11.59 20.06
CA GLU A 61 -17.53 -10.21 19.72
C GLU A 61 -18.39 -10.14 18.45
N TYR A 62 -17.97 -10.84 17.41
CA TYR A 62 -18.74 -10.97 16.15
C TYR A 62 -18.36 -12.23 15.39
N VAL A 63 -19.22 -12.63 14.47
CA VAL A 63 -19.01 -13.70 13.51
C VAL A 63 -19.36 -13.17 12.13
N GLU A 64 -18.39 -13.18 11.22
CA GLU A 64 -18.55 -12.78 9.83
C GLU A 64 -18.14 -13.90 8.88
N GLU A 65 -18.54 -13.81 7.65
CA GLU A 65 -18.12 -14.73 6.60
C GLU A 65 -16.71 -14.35 6.12
N ASP A 66 -15.81 -15.35 6.08
CA ASP A 66 -14.48 -15.19 5.48
C ASP A 66 -14.62 -15.26 3.95
N MET A 67 -14.95 -14.13 3.36
CA MET A 67 -15.18 -14.02 1.92
C MET A 67 -13.89 -14.28 1.14
N PRO A 68 -13.92 -15.15 0.14
CA PRO A 68 -12.77 -15.37 -0.72
C PRO A 68 -12.37 -14.06 -1.41
N ARG A 69 -11.14 -13.66 -1.22
CA ARG A 69 -10.53 -12.56 -1.97
C ARG A 69 -10.04 -13.13 -3.29
N ARG A 70 -10.49 -12.54 -4.38
CA ARG A 70 -9.97 -12.81 -5.73
C ARG A 70 -9.10 -11.64 -6.13
N PHE A 71 -8.08 -11.90 -6.92
CA PHE A 71 -7.49 -10.84 -7.71
C PHE A 71 -8.62 -10.27 -8.56
N LEU A 72 -8.86 -8.97 -8.42
CA LEU A 72 -9.78 -8.28 -9.30
C LEU A 72 -9.12 -8.26 -10.68
N SER A 73 -9.89 -8.51 -11.73
CA SER A 73 -9.49 -8.10 -13.06
C SER A 73 -9.13 -6.62 -13.02
N GLU A 74 -8.21 -6.21 -13.88
CA GLU A 74 -7.79 -4.82 -14.01
C GLU A 74 -8.96 -3.84 -13.84
N SER A 75 -8.78 -2.82 -13.02
CA SER A 75 -9.83 -1.87 -12.69
C SER A 75 -9.35 -0.43 -12.79
N THR A 76 -10.23 0.45 -13.25
CA THR A 76 -9.98 1.89 -13.20
C THR A 76 -10.36 2.42 -11.82
N PRO A 77 -9.43 3.01 -11.05
CA PRO A 77 -9.74 3.63 -9.76
C PRO A 77 -10.83 4.71 -9.90
N TRP A 78 -11.79 4.70 -8.98
CA TRP A 78 -12.95 5.59 -9.02
C TRP A 78 -12.59 7.09 -9.15
N GLY A 79 -11.50 7.51 -8.52
CA GLY A 79 -11.03 8.89 -8.54
C GLY A 79 -10.68 9.38 -9.94
N GLN A 80 -10.13 8.53 -10.79
CA GLN A 80 -9.82 8.88 -12.18
C GLN A 80 -11.10 9.14 -12.99
N THR A 81 -12.12 8.31 -12.79
CA THR A 81 -13.43 8.52 -13.41
C THR A 81 -14.08 9.80 -12.88
N PHE A 82 -14.00 10.03 -11.58
CA PHE A 82 -14.59 11.21 -10.93
C PHE A 82 -13.99 12.53 -11.45
N VAL A 83 -12.69 12.60 -11.66
CA VAL A 83 -12.01 13.80 -12.19
C VAL A 83 -11.98 13.83 -13.72
N GLY A 84 -12.56 12.87 -14.41
CA GLY A 84 -12.60 12.81 -15.86
C GLY A 84 -11.26 12.44 -16.53
N ALA A 85 -10.29 11.92 -15.79
CA ALA A 85 -8.98 11.52 -16.35
C ALA A 85 -9.10 10.48 -17.46
N THR A 86 -10.08 9.57 -17.35
CA THR A 86 -10.36 8.53 -18.35
C THR A 86 -10.84 9.07 -19.71
N GLN A 87 -11.17 10.36 -19.80
CA GLN A 87 -11.57 11.01 -21.06
C GLN A 87 -10.37 11.56 -21.83
N LEU A 88 -9.17 11.52 -21.24
CA LEU A 88 -7.94 12.00 -21.86
C LEU A 88 -7.10 10.81 -22.36
N SER A 89 -6.42 11.01 -23.49
CA SER A 89 -5.45 10.04 -24.01
C SER A 89 -4.04 10.46 -23.65
N ASP A 90 -3.22 9.50 -23.26
CA ASP A 90 -1.78 9.71 -23.04
C ASP A 90 -0.93 9.55 -24.31
N SER A 91 -1.55 9.37 -25.48
CA SER A 91 -0.86 9.17 -26.77
C SER A 91 0.10 10.30 -27.15
N GLN A 92 -0.11 11.50 -26.62
CA GLN A 92 0.74 12.67 -26.84
C GLN A 92 1.75 12.92 -25.72
N ALA A 93 1.86 12.02 -24.75
CA ALA A 93 2.71 12.19 -23.57
C ALA A 93 4.19 11.78 -23.79
N GLY A 94 4.55 11.23 -24.97
CA GLY A 94 5.87 10.63 -25.23
C GLY A 94 7.06 11.58 -25.12
N ASN A 95 6.84 12.89 -25.16
CA ASN A 95 7.86 13.91 -24.96
C ASN A 95 7.77 14.58 -23.58
N ARG A 96 7.00 14.02 -22.67
CA ARG A 96 6.83 14.56 -21.32
C ARG A 96 7.50 13.67 -20.31
N THR A 97 8.09 14.32 -19.31
CA THR A 97 8.72 13.66 -18.16
C THR A 97 7.98 14.06 -16.89
N ILE A 98 7.54 13.08 -16.14
CA ILE A 98 6.94 13.25 -14.82
C ILE A 98 7.98 12.86 -13.79
N CYS A 99 8.29 13.78 -12.90
CA CYS A 99 9.21 13.53 -11.80
C CYS A 99 8.41 13.24 -10.52
N ILE A 100 8.69 12.09 -9.90
CA ILE A 100 8.07 11.64 -8.66
C ILE A 100 9.09 11.76 -7.54
N ILE A 101 8.88 12.68 -6.60
CA ILE A 101 9.72 12.84 -5.40
C ILE A 101 9.01 12.12 -4.25
N ASP A 102 9.51 10.93 -3.87
CA ASP A 102 8.82 10.06 -2.92
C ASP A 102 9.75 9.02 -2.27
N SER A 103 9.21 7.90 -1.83
CA SER A 103 9.91 6.80 -1.15
C SER A 103 10.50 5.74 -2.08
N GLY A 104 10.43 5.92 -3.40
CA GLY A 104 10.95 4.99 -4.40
C GLY A 104 9.88 4.40 -5.31
N TYR A 105 10.25 3.37 -6.09
CA TYR A 105 9.44 2.81 -7.16
C TYR A 105 9.74 1.31 -7.31
N ASP A 106 8.75 0.46 -7.20
CA ASP A 106 8.94 -0.97 -7.43
C ASP A 106 8.96 -1.29 -8.94
N ARG A 107 10.16 -1.41 -9.50
CA ARG A 107 10.33 -1.82 -10.91
C ARG A 107 9.93 -3.26 -11.20
N SER A 108 9.82 -4.08 -10.18
CA SER A 108 9.44 -5.50 -10.33
C SER A 108 7.92 -5.70 -10.33
N HIS A 109 7.14 -4.66 -9.98
CA HIS A 109 5.68 -4.74 -9.95
C HIS A 109 5.11 -4.94 -11.35
N SER A 110 4.16 -5.88 -11.52
CA SER A 110 3.54 -6.22 -12.81
C SER A 110 2.93 -5.02 -13.53
N ASP A 111 2.31 -4.10 -12.77
CA ASP A 111 1.68 -2.89 -13.29
C ASP A 111 2.66 -1.75 -13.61
N LEU A 112 3.92 -1.86 -13.23
CA LEU A 112 4.88 -0.76 -13.30
C LEU A 112 6.16 -1.10 -14.06
N GLY A 113 6.53 -2.38 -14.13
CA GLY A 113 7.82 -2.83 -14.63
C GLY A 113 8.11 -2.51 -16.11
N GLY A 114 7.08 -2.28 -16.91
CA GLY A 114 7.21 -1.95 -18.33
C GLY A 114 7.34 -0.46 -18.64
N ASN A 115 7.21 0.44 -17.66
CA ASN A 115 7.31 1.87 -17.88
C ASN A 115 8.74 2.32 -18.22
N ASN A 116 8.85 3.40 -19.00
CA ASN A 116 10.12 4.09 -19.23
C ASN A 116 10.46 4.93 -17.98
N VAL A 117 11.21 4.32 -17.05
CA VAL A 117 11.53 4.92 -15.77
C VAL A 117 13.03 4.99 -15.52
N THR A 118 13.48 6.15 -15.08
CA THR A 118 14.81 6.44 -14.55
C THR A 118 14.69 6.98 -13.13
N GLY A 119 15.79 7.11 -12.42
CA GLY A 119 15.71 7.73 -11.10
C GLY A 119 17.04 7.87 -10.40
N THR A 120 16.97 8.54 -9.28
CA THR A 120 18.08 8.78 -8.34
C THR A 120 17.59 8.59 -6.92
N ASN A 121 18.50 8.52 -5.98
CA ASN A 121 18.19 8.47 -4.57
C ASN A 121 19.15 9.33 -3.74
N ASN A 122 18.62 9.88 -2.67
CA ASN A 122 19.43 10.57 -1.69
C ASN A 122 20.27 9.59 -0.88
N SER A 123 21.41 10.05 -0.39
CA SER A 123 22.28 9.23 0.45
C SER A 123 21.52 8.68 1.66
N GLY A 124 21.67 7.38 1.91
CA GLY A 124 21.05 6.70 3.04
C GLY A 124 19.58 6.31 2.87
N THR A 125 18.97 6.55 1.69
CA THR A 125 17.56 6.17 1.45
C THR A 125 17.38 4.81 0.78
N GLY A 126 18.45 4.17 0.32
CA GLY A 126 18.41 2.94 -0.46
C GLY A 126 18.20 3.19 -1.95
N ASN A 127 18.03 2.13 -2.72
CA ASN A 127 17.87 2.24 -4.17
C ASN A 127 16.48 2.74 -4.56
N TRP A 128 16.40 3.67 -5.50
CA TRP A 128 15.13 4.24 -5.94
C TRP A 128 14.20 3.23 -6.65
N PHE A 129 14.76 2.19 -7.24
CA PHE A 129 14.05 1.17 -8.03
C PHE A 129 13.65 -0.07 -7.24
N GLU A 130 13.88 -0.08 -5.95
CA GLU A 130 13.50 -1.15 -5.05
C GLU A 130 12.31 -0.69 -4.20
N PRO A 131 11.31 -1.57 -4.00
CA PRO A 131 10.26 -1.27 -3.03
C PRO A 131 10.91 -1.20 -1.65
N GLY A 132 10.58 -0.18 -0.90
CA GLY A 132 10.92 -0.16 0.51
C GLY A 132 10.19 -1.27 1.24
N ASN A 133 10.85 -1.97 2.14
CA ASN A 133 10.22 -3.03 2.93
C ASN A 133 9.05 -2.51 3.79
N ASN A 134 9.07 -1.24 4.16
CA ASN A 134 8.08 -0.59 5.02
C ASN A 134 7.43 0.64 4.40
N ASN A 135 7.85 1.06 3.23
CA ASN A 135 7.37 2.31 2.62
C ASN A 135 7.17 2.16 1.11
N ALA A 136 6.05 1.58 0.72
CA ALA A 136 5.63 1.46 -0.67
C ALA A 136 4.85 2.68 -1.19
N HIS A 137 4.85 3.81 -0.48
CA HIS A 137 4.05 4.98 -0.81
C HIS A 137 4.36 5.51 -2.22
N GLY A 138 5.63 5.68 -2.57
CA GLY A 138 6.04 6.13 -3.90
C GLY A 138 5.63 5.18 -5.02
N THR A 139 5.65 3.87 -4.77
CA THR A 139 5.13 2.85 -5.69
C THR A 139 3.63 3.03 -5.92
N HIS A 140 2.86 3.30 -4.87
CA HIS A 140 1.42 3.55 -4.97
C HIS A 140 1.12 4.86 -5.72
N VAL A 141 1.89 5.92 -5.46
CA VAL A 141 1.80 7.19 -6.21
C VAL A 141 2.08 6.95 -7.70
N ALA A 142 3.15 6.21 -8.00
CA ALA A 142 3.50 5.85 -9.37
C ALA A 142 2.38 5.03 -10.06
N GLY A 143 1.73 4.13 -9.34
CA GLY A 143 0.59 3.35 -9.82
C GLY A 143 -0.59 4.24 -10.22
N THR A 144 -0.92 5.24 -9.41
CA THR A 144 -1.95 6.23 -9.74
C THR A 144 -1.63 6.98 -11.03
N ILE A 145 -0.35 7.27 -11.27
CA ILE A 145 0.11 7.99 -12.45
C ILE A 145 0.14 7.08 -13.68
N ALA A 146 0.76 5.90 -13.58
CA ALA A 146 1.21 5.15 -14.75
C ALA A 146 1.14 3.62 -14.58
N ALA A 147 0.21 3.10 -13.78
CA ALA A 147 -0.07 1.68 -13.81
C ALA A 147 -0.53 1.27 -15.21
N ILE A 148 0.04 0.18 -15.72
CA ILE A 148 -0.03 -0.23 -17.12
C ILE A 148 -1.35 -0.96 -17.38
N ALA A 149 -2.02 -0.66 -18.50
CA ALA A 149 -3.16 -1.45 -18.96
C ALA A 149 -2.68 -2.82 -19.47
N ASN A 150 -2.69 -3.83 -18.61
CA ASN A 150 -2.14 -5.16 -18.86
C ASN A 150 -3.05 -6.32 -18.43
N ASN A 151 -4.32 -6.05 -18.16
CA ASN A 151 -5.35 -6.96 -17.65
C ASN A 151 -5.11 -7.44 -16.19
N ASP A 152 -4.23 -6.79 -15.45
CA ASP A 152 -3.93 -7.07 -14.03
C ASP A 152 -4.01 -5.78 -13.23
N GLY A 153 -4.31 -5.85 -11.94
CA GLY A 153 -4.25 -4.75 -11.00
C GLY A 153 -5.12 -3.54 -11.32
N VAL A 154 -4.52 -2.40 -11.58
CA VAL A 154 -5.22 -1.12 -11.81
C VAL A 154 -4.70 -0.41 -13.05
N ILE A 155 -5.50 0.51 -13.58
CA ILE A 155 -5.11 1.40 -14.68
C ILE A 155 -4.69 2.76 -14.11
N GLY A 156 -3.52 3.25 -14.45
CA GLY A 156 -3.06 4.60 -14.14
C GLY A 156 -3.71 5.66 -15.05
N VAL A 157 -3.42 6.93 -14.76
CA VAL A 157 -3.87 8.05 -15.62
C VAL A 157 -3.20 7.99 -17.01
N MET A 158 -1.98 7.46 -17.09
CA MET A 158 -1.23 7.27 -18.32
C MET A 158 -0.82 5.80 -18.49
N PRO A 159 -1.78 4.93 -18.92
CA PRO A 159 -1.60 3.49 -18.81
C PRO A 159 -0.85 2.86 -20.00
N ASN A 160 -0.54 3.62 -21.06
CA ASN A 160 0.01 3.07 -22.30
C ASN A 160 1.53 3.23 -22.41
N GLN A 161 2.23 3.45 -21.30
CA GLN A 161 3.69 3.56 -21.24
C GLN A 161 4.29 4.69 -22.09
N ASN A 162 3.49 5.69 -22.45
CA ASN A 162 3.91 6.78 -23.32
C ASN A 162 4.71 7.87 -22.59
N ALA A 163 4.52 8.06 -21.31
CA ALA A 163 5.25 9.07 -20.54
C ALA A 163 6.61 8.57 -20.06
N ASN A 164 7.56 9.50 -19.92
CA ASN A 164 8.81 9.26 -19.23
C ASN A 164 8.62 9.53 -17.74
N ILE A 165 9.18 8.70 -16.89
CA ILE A 165 9.11 8.87 -15.44
C ILE A 165 10.53 9.03 -14.89
N HIS A 166 10.74 10.02 -14.02
CA HIS A 166 11.96 10.15 -13.24
C HIS A 166 11.61 10.10 -11.75
N VAL A 167 12.16 9.15 -11.03
CA VAL A 167 11.86 8.96 -9.61
C VAL A 167 13.01 9.46 -8.76
N ILE A 168 12.74 10.23 -7.71
CA ILE A 168 13.75 10.63 -6.74
C ILE A 168 13.33 10.10 -5.38
N LYS A 169 14.08 9.13 -4.87
CA LYS A 169 13.86 8.58 -3.53
C LYS A 169 14.47 9.49 -2.49
N VAL A 170 13.62 10.21 -1.75
CA VAL A 170 14.02 11.17 -0.70
C VAL A 170 13.71 10.67 0.70
N PHE A 171 12.83 9.67 0.84
CA PHE A 171 12.47 9.08 2.11
C PHE A 171 13.16 7.74 2.33
N ASN A 172 13.66 7.54 3.53
CA ASN A 172 14.15 6.24 3.97
C ASN A 172 12.98 5.28 4.32
N GLU A 173 13.30 4.06 4.74
CA GLU A 173 12.33 3.04 5.10
C GLU A 173 11.43 3.40 6.29
N SER A 174 11.82 4.38 7.10
CA SER A 174 11.03 4.92 8.20
C SER A 174 10.13 6.09 7.77
N GLY A 175 10.14 6.47 6.49
CA GLY A 175 9.33 7.57 5.96
C GLY A 175 9.86 8.97 6.28
N TRP A 176 11.15 9.09 6.65
CA TRP A 176 11.76 10.36 6.98
C TRP A 176 12.65 10.89 5.85
N GLY A 177 12.52 12.20 5.61
CA GLY A 177 13.36 12.99 4.71
C GLY A 177 13.50 14.42 5.23
N TYR A 178 14.43 15.17 4.68
CA TYR A 178 14.71 16.55 5.08
C TYR A 178 14.23 17.54 4.02
N SER A 179 13.75 18.72 4.45
CA SER A 179 13.32 19.79 3.55
C SER A 179 14.42 20.23 2.57
N SER A 180 15.67 20.28 3.02
CA SER A 180 16.81 20.57 2.14
C SER A 180 16.99 19.52 1.03
N SER A 181 16.71 18.26 1.31
CA SER A 181 16.72 17.19 0.32
C SER A 181 15.60 17.36 -0.71
N LEU A 182 14.45 17.90 -0.32
CA LEU A 182 13.31 18.17 -1.24
C LEU A 182 13.67 19.28 -2.23
N VAL A 183 14.34 20.36 -1.76
CA VAL A 183 14.80 21.43 -2.66
C VAL A 183 15.78 20.86 -3.71
N ALA A 184 16.79 20.10 -3.27
CA ALA A 184 17.73 19.47 -4.18
C ALA A 184 17.05 18.46 -5.15
N ALA A 185 16.01 17.77 -4.68
CA ALA A 185 15.23 16.87 -5.52
C ALA A 185 14.48 17.62 -6.63
N VAL A 186 13.88 18.78 -6.33
CA VAL A 186 13.23 19.61 -7.36
C VAL A 186 14.24 20.06 -8.41
N ASP A 187 15.42 20.52 -8.03
CA ASP A 187 16.49 20.88 -8.97
C ASP A 187 16.92 19.67 -9.83
N THR A 188 16.96 18.50 -9.23
CA THR A 188 17.24 17.24 -9.95
C THR A 188 16.14 16.90 -10.95
N CYS A 189 14.87 17.10 -10.61
CA CYS A 189 13.76 16.96 -11.56
C CYS A 189 13.92 17.85 -12.77
N VAL A 190 14.23 19.14 -12.55
CA VAL A 190 14.44 20.12 -13.61
C VAL A 190 15.63 19.71 -14.51
N THR A 191 16.73 19.28 -13.93
CA THR A 191 17.91 18.83 -14.65
C THR A 191 17.64 17.60 -15.52
N ASN A 192 16.69 16.73 -15.08
CA ASN A 192 16.25 15.57 -15.85
C ASN A 192 15.07 15.88 -16.79
N GLY A 193 14.80 17.14 -17.07
CA GLY A 193 13.84 17.57 -18.09
C GLY A 193 12.37 17.37 -17.67
N ALA A 194 12.09 17.35 -16.37
CA ALA A 194 10.72 17.21 -15.90
C ALA A 194 9.79 18.34 -16.38
N ASN A 195 8.64 17.96 -16.88
CA ASN A 195 7.55 18.87 -17.21
C ASN A 195 6.53 19.00 -16.07
N VAL A 196 6.42 17.93 -15.29
CA VAL A 196 5.53 17.84 -14.13
C VAL A 196 6.32 17.27 -12.96
N VAL A 197 6.17 17.85 -11.79
CA VAL A 197 6.75 17.33 -10.53
C VAL A 197 5.59 17.01 -9.59
N THR A 198 5.58 15.81 -9.03
CA THR A 198 4.65 15.40 -7.99
C THR A 198 5.37 15.14 -6.69
N MET A 199 4.80 15.65 -5.60
CA MET A 199 5.30 15.51 -4.24
C MET A 199 4.11 15.20 -3.32
N SER A 200 3.78 13.93 -3.15
CA SER A 200 2.70 13.47 -2.26
C SER A 200 3.19 13.37 -0.82
N LEU A 201 3.60 14.50 -0.27
CA LEU A 201 4.28 14.59 1.03
C LEU A 201 3.86 15.85 1.77
N GLY A 202 4.11 15.88 3.07
CA GLY A 202 3.84 17.01 3.93
C GLY A 202 4.57 16.90 5.26
N GLY A 203 4.45 17.91 6.10
CA GLY A 203 5.04 17.95 7.43
C GLY A 203 4.19 18.78 8.38
N HIS A 204 4.33 18.51 9.67
CA HIS A 204 3.80 19.39 10.71
C HIS A 204 4.73 20.59 10.84
N TYR A 205 4.22 21.76 10.50
CA TYR A 205 4.91 23.01 10.80
C TYR A 205 4.49 23.48 12.18
N ALA A 206 5.45 23.65 13.07
CA ALA A 206 5.22 24.54 14.20
C ALA A 206 5.09 25.94 13.62
N LEU A 207 3.92 26.53 13.72
CA LEU A 207 3.74 27.95 13.45
C LEU A 207 4.53 28.70 14.51
N TRP A 208 5.50 29.48 14.07
CA TRP A 208 6.26 30.39 14.90
C TRP A 208 5.37 31.55 15.35
#